data_bb487dc369b0701fd5adf37903db8573
#
_entry.id   bb487dc369b0701fd5adf37903db8573
#
_cell.length_a   1.000
_cell.length_b   1.000
_cell.length_c   1.000
_cell.angle_alpha   90.00
_cell.angle_beta   90.00
_cell.angle_gamma   90.00
#
_symmetry.space_group_name_H-M   'P 1'
#
loop_
_entity.id
_entity.type
_entity.pdbx_description
1 polymer ?
#
loop_
_entity_poly.entity_id
_entity_poly.type
_entity_poly.pdbx_seq_one_letter_code
_entity_poly.pdbx_strand_id
1 'polypeptide(L)'
;LGLIPRMHRGIFAMNELPELDELVQVGMFNILEERDVQIRGYPVKFDIDVMLLFSANPSTYNRSGKVIPQLKDRIGSVIHTHYPRERELGIQVAEQEAGIDLGGPWPVVVPQFMKQVLEQVTIAARTSKFIDQQSGVSARFSIANYETMVASARQRAVRLGERPAVPRISDLGHLATS
;
A
#
# COMPACT_ATOMS: atom_id res chain seq x y z
N LEU A 1 10.36 1.59 29.18
CA LEU A 1 10.29 0.37 28.38
C LEU A 1 10.04 0.71 26.92
N GLY A 2 10.79 0.08 25.99
CA GLY A 2 10.63 0.27 24.56
C GLY A 2 9.30 -0.23 24.01
N LEU A 3 9.04 -0.04 22.68
CA LEU A 3 7.79 -0.42 22.04
C LEU A 3 7.55 -1.94 22.09
N ILE A 4 8.56 -2.74 21.77
CA ILE A 4 8.40 -4.19 21.68
C ILE A 4 8.01 -4.83 23.02
N PRO A 5 8.64 -4.50 24.17
CA PRO A 5 8.19 -5.01 25.45
C PRO A 5 6.75 -4.68 25.83
N ARG A 6 6.23 -3.57 25.31
CA ARG A 6 4.82 -3.18 25.52
C ARG A 6 3.85 -4.03 24.72
N MET A 7 4.32 -4.70 23.65
CA MET A 7 3.52 -5.56 22.78
C MET A 7 3.55 -7.03 23.22
N HIS A 8 4.03 -7.33 24.43
CA HIS A 8 3.98 -8.69 24.96
C HIS A 8 2.57 -9.29 24.87
N ARG A 9 2.46 -10.48 24.30
CA ARG A 9 1.20 -11.16 23.96
C ARG A 9 0.33 -10.44 22.92
N GLY A 10 0.94 -9.59 22.11
CA GLY A 10 0.26 -8.85 21.05
C GLY A 10 0.91 -9.04 19.68
N ILE A 11 0.53 -8.17 18.76
CA ILE A 11 1.05 -8.10 17.41
C ILE A 11 1.84 -6.81 17.25
N PHE A 12 3.06 -6.90 16.79
CA PHE A 12 3.88 -5.74 16.46
C PHE A 12 4.18 -5.73 14.95
N ALA A 13 3.62 -4.75 14.26
CA ALA A 13 3.83 -4.56 12.84
C ALA A 13 4.94 -3.52 12.59
N MET A 14 5.86 -3.85 11.70
CA MET A 14 6.98 -3.00 11.31
C MET A 14 7.03 -2.87 9.79
N ASN A 15 6.87 -1.65 9.30
CA ASN A 15 6.88 -1.37 7.88
C ASN A 15 8.31 -1.12 7.38
N GLU A 16 8.54 -1.45 6.12
CA GLU A 16 9.79 -1.18 5.40
C GLU A 16 11.02 -1.76 6.10
N LEU A 17 10.95 -3.04 6.47
CA LEU A 17 12.05 -3.76 7.12
C LEU A 17 13.43 -3.52 6.48
N PRO A 18 13.57 -3.47 5.13
CA PRO A 18 14.85 -3.21 4.49
C PRO A 18 15.44 -1.80 4.71
N GLU A 19 14.62 -0.86 5.15
CA GLU A 19 15.05 0.53 5.41
C GLU A 19 15.51 0.74 6.87
N LEU A 20 15.39 -0.28 7.71
CA LEU A 20 15.89 -0.23 9.07
C LEU A 20 17.42 -0.26 9.08
N ASP A 21 17.99 0.52 9.99
CA ASP A 21 19.42 0.46 10.30
C ASP A 21 19.84 -0.97 10.66
N GLU A 22 21.02 -1.39 10.21
CA GLU A 22 21.56 -2.72 10.47
C GLU A 22 21.62 -3.04 11.96
N LEU A 23 21.96 -2.06 12.80
CA LEU A 23 21.98 -2.23 14.27
C LEU A 23 20.60 -2.57 14.82
N VAL A 24 19.53 -2.00 14.23
CA VAL A 24 18.15 -2.30 14.62
C VAL A 24 17.79 -3.71 14.19
N GLN A 25 18.16 -4.09 12.96
CA GLN A 25 17.95 -5.44 12.43
C GLN A 25 18.65 -6.50 13.30
N VAL A 26 19.91 -6.23 13.71
CA VAL A 26 20.66 -7.10 14.64
C VAL A 26 19.96 -7.20 15.99
N GLY A 27 19.43 -6.08 16.51
CA GLY A 27 18.69 -6.07 17.77
C GLY A 27 17.43 -6.93 17.75
N MET A 28 16.87 -7.23 16.57
CA MET A 28 15.71 -8.10 16.41
C MET A 28 16.03 -9.60 16.58
N PHE A 29 17.29 -10.02 16.51
CA PHE A 29 17.67 -11.43 16.59
C PHE A 29 17.25 -12.06 17.92
N ASN A 30 17.55 -11.40 19.03
CA ASN A 30 17.20 -11.93 20.33
C ASN A 30 15.69 -12.13 20.47
N ILE A 31 14.90 -11.22 19.87
CA ILE A 31 13.43 -11.29 19.93
C ILE A 31 12.93 -12.45 19.07
N LEU A 32 13.50 -12.64 17.86
CA LEU A 32 13.05 -13.69 16.94
C LEU A 32 13.52 -15.10 17.35
N GLU A 33 14.73 -15.21 17.92
CA GLU A 33 15.35 -16.49 18.24
C GLU A 33 15.16 -16.86 19.71
N GLU A 34 15.59 -15.99 20.61
CA GLU A 34 15.58 -16.23 22.05
C GLU A 34 14.25 -15.84 22.71
N ARG A 35 13.39 -15.12 22.00
CA ARG A 35 12.14 -14.56 22.50
C ARG A 35 12.32 -13.76 23.79
N ASP A 36 13.42 -13.03 23.86
CA ASP A 36 13.73 -12.17 25.00
C ASP A 36 14.17 -10.77 24.60
N VAL A 37 14.10 -9.87 25.56
CA VAL A 37 14.68 -8.52 25.48
C VAL A 37 15.58 -8.30 26.66
N GLN A 38 16.83 -7.94 26.37
CA GLN A 38 17.82 -7.56 27.36
C GLN A 38 17.87 -6.05 27.50
N ILE A 39 17.81 -5.55 28.71
CA ILE A 39 17.98 -4.13 28.96
C ILE A 39 19.46 -3.84 29.14
N ARG A 40 20.04 -3.06 28.24
CA ARG A 40 21.46 -2.70 28.27
C ARG A 40 21.81 -2.01 29.60
N GLY A 41 22.81 -2.56 30.31
CA GLY A 41 23.26 -2.05 31.62
C GLY A 41 22.54 -2.63 32.83
N TYR A 42 21.58 -3.54 32.63
CA TYR A 42 20.88 -4.24 33.71
C TYR A 42 20.91 -5.76 33.45
N PRO A 43 21.15 -6.58 34.47
CA PRO A 43 21.15 -8.03 34.34
C PRO A 43 19.71 -8.58 34.32
N VAL A 44 18.84 -7.96 33.57
CA VAL A 44 17.42 -8.31 33.50
C VAL A 44 17.07 -8.76 32.09
N LYS A 45 16.52 -9.95 31.98
CA LYS A 45 16.03 -10.61 30.79
C LYS A 45 14.50 -10.69 30.87
N PHE A 46 13.80 -10.26 29.85
CA PHE A 46 12.34 -10.38 29.78
C PHE A 46 11.97 -11.34 28.68
N ASP A 47 11.25 -12.37 29.01
CA ASP A 47 10.63 -13.24 27.99
C ASP A 47 9.53 -12.48 27.27
N ILE A 48 9.59 -12.48 25.93
CA ILE A 48 8.62 -11.80 25.10
C ILE A 48 7.92 -12.79 24.19
N ASP A 49 6.61 -12.82 24.32
CA ASP A 49 5.72 -13.50 23.42
C ASP A 49 5.03 -12.44 22.55
N VAL A 50 5.48 -12.31 21.30
CA VAL A 50 4.98 -11.30 20.36
C VAL A 50 4.95 -11.86 18.96
N MET A 51 3.87 -11.62 18.23
CA MET A 51 3.82 -11.86 16.79
C MET A 51 4.41 -10.66 16.06
N LEU A 52 5.48 -10.88 15.31
CA LEU A 52 6.13 -9.86 14.50
C LEU A 52 5.66 -9.96 13.04
N LEU A 53 5.16 -8.86 12.50
CA LEU A 53 4.79 -8.70 11.10
C LEU A 53 5.70 -7.67 10.45
N PHE A 54 6.27 -8.01 9.32
CA PHE A 54 7.13 -7.11 8.56
C PHE A 54 6.54 -6.84 7.19
N SER A 55 6.61 -5.61 6.71
CA SER A 55 6.41 -5.31 5.31
C SER A 55 7.72 -4.94 4.63
N ALA A 56 7.82 -5.26 3.35
CA ALA A 56 8.96 -4.91 2.54
C ALA A 56 8.56 -4.74 1.08
N ASN A 57 9.16 -3.79 0.39
CA ASN A 57 9.04 -3.70 -1.05
C ASN A 57 9.93 -4.77 -1.69
N PRO A 58 9.46 -5.57 -2.67
CA PRO A 58 10.27 -6.58 -3.33
C PRO A 58 11.58 -6.07 -3.92
N SER A 59 11.60 -4.84 -4.44
CA SER A 59 12.79 -4.21 -5.00
C SER A 59 13.87 -3.94 -3.94
N THR A 60 13.48 -3.60 -2.73
CA THR A 60 14.42 -3.37 -1.62
C THR A 60 14.74 -4.64 -0.86
N TYR A 61 13.75 -5.53 -0.68
CA TYR A 61 13.95 -6.82 0.00
C TYR A 61 14.94 -7.73 -0.74
N ASN A 62 14.88 -7.75 -2.08
CA ASN A 62 15.77 -8.57 -2.92
C ASN A 62 17.14 -7.92 -3.17
N ARG A 63 17.30 -6.64 -2.88
CA ARG A 63 18.58 -5.96 -3.03
C ARG A 63 19.57 -6.48 -2.00
N SER A 64 20.75 -6.89 -2.46
CA SER A 64 21.82 -7.40 -1.59
C SER A 64 22.20 -6.36 -0.52
N GLY A 65 22.29 -6.80 0.73
CA GLY A 65 22.72 -5.99 1.87
C GLY A 65 21.66 -5.14 2.57
N LYS A 66 20.43 -5.05 2.02
CA LYS A 66 19.36 -4.28 2.67
C LYS A 66 18.71 -5.03 3.85
N VAL A 67 18.50 -6.33 3.74
CA VAL A 67 18.09 -7.19 4.87
C VAL A 67 19.21 -8.17 5.12
N ILE A 68 19.74 -8.17 6.34
CA ILE A 68 20.85 -9.05 6.67
C ILE A 68 20.43 -10.52 6.58
N PRO A 69 21.29 -11.40 6.03
CA PRO A 69 20.96 -12.81 5.81
C PRO A 69 20.44 -13.51 7.07
N GLN A 70 21.07 -13.21 8.20
CA GLN A 70 20.70 -13.79 9.49
C GLN A 70 19.26 -13.46 9.92
N LEU A 71 18.73 -12.29 9.54
CA LEU A 71 17.35 -11.92 9.80
C LEU A 71 16.41 -12.65 8.85
N LYS A 72 16.78 -12.77 7.57
CA LYS A 72 15.99 -13.52 6.58
C LYS A 72 15.75 -14.96 6.99
N ASP A 73 16.77 -15.63 7.50
CA ASP A 73 16.71 -17.04 7.91
C ASP A 73 15.76 -17.27 9.10
N ARG A 74 15.45 -16.21 9.85
CA ARG A 74 14.58 -16.26 11.03
C ARG A 74 13.14 -15.87 10.75
N ILE A 75 12.83 -15.39 9.53
CA ILE A 75 11.47 -15.10 9.13
C ILE A 75 10.77 -16.41 8.77
N GLY A 76 9.83 -16.82 9.61
CA GLY A 76 9.16 -18.13 9.49
C GLY A 76 8.20 -18.24 8.30
N SER A 77 7.68 -17.13 7.78
CA SER A 77 6.75 -17.12 6.65
C SER A 77 6.89 -15.85 5.82
N VAL A 78 6.90 -16.01 4.49
CA VAL A 78 6.93 -14.88 3.55
C VAL A 78 5.70 -14.95 2.65
N ILE A 79 4.91 -13.87 2.65
CA ILE A 79 3.73 -13.73 1.81
C ILE A 79 4.04 -12.74 0.69
N HIS A 80 4.00 -13.22 -0.53
CA HIS A 80 4.15 -12.37 -1.71
C HIS A 80 2.80 -11.82 -2.14
N THR A 81 2.64 -10.49 -2.04
CA THR A 81 1.49 -9.79 -2.59
C THR A 81 1.69 -9.52 -4.08
N HIS A 82 0.60 -9.42 -4.82
CA HIS A 82 0.61 -9.11 -6.24
C HIS A 82 -0.51 -8.14 -6.60
N TYR A 83 -0.41 -7.50 -7.76
CA TYR A 83 -1.50 -6.69 -8.29
C TYR A 83 -2.74 -7.54 -8.60
N PRO A 84 -3.95 -6.94 -8.55
CA PRO A 84 -5.16 -7.63 -9.01
C PRO A 84 -4.94 -8.22 -10.40
N ARG A 85 -5.27 -9.50 -10.58
CA ARG A 85 -5.14 -10.21 -11.85
C ARG A 85 -6.33 -9.97 -12.78
N GLU A 86 -7.48 -9.69 -12.18
CA GLU A 86 -8.73 -9.44 -12.87
C GLU A 86 -9.07 -7.94 -12.77
N ARG A 87 -9.58 -7.40 -13.87
CA ARG A 87 -9.98 -5.99 -13.93
C ARG A 87 -11.01 -5.63 -12.88
N GLU A 88 -11.97 -6.52 -12.66
CA GLU A 88 -13.05 -6.35 -11.69
C GLU A 88 -12.53 -6.21 -10.26
N LEU A 89 -11.51 -6.96 -9.87
CA LEU A 89 -10.85 -6.81 -8.56
C LEU A 89 -10.10 -5.48 -8.46
N GLY A 90 -9.47 -5.02 -9.53
CA GLY A 90 -8.83 -3.70 -9.57
C GLY A 90 -9.83 -2.56 -9.36
N ILE A 91 -10.99 -2.66 -9.99
CA ILE A 91 -12.09 -1.70 -9.80
C ILE A 91 -12.57 -1.71 -8.35
N GLN A 92 -12.79 -2.89 -7.76
CA GLN A 92 -13.24 -3.00 -6.37
C GLN A 92 -12.22 -2.38 -5.40
N VAL A 93 -10.93 -2.61 -5.61
CA VAL A 93 -9.88 -1.98 -4.79
C VAL A 93 -9.93 -0.46 -4.91
N ALA A 94 -10.07 0.08 -6.14
CA ALA A 94 -10.15 1.52 -6.34
C ALA A 94 -11.39 2.13 -5.66
N GLU A 95 -12.54 1.47 -5.74
CA GLU A 95 -13.78 1.94 -5.10
C GLU A 95 -13.74 1.86 -3.58
N GLN A 96 -13.14 0.82 -3.03
CA GLN A 96 -13.04 0.61 -1.59
C GLN A 96 -12.07 1.59 -0.92
N GLU A 97 -10.92 1.82 -1.58
CA GLU A 97 -9.84 2.61 -1.00
C GLU A 97 -9.89 4.10 -1.36
N ALA A 98 -10.70 4.48 -2.37
CA ALA A 98 -10.88 5.88 -2.71
C ALA A 98 -11.58 6.63 -1.58
N GLY A 99 -10.94 7.66 -1.05
CA GLY A 99 -11.46 8.49 0.04
C GLY A 99 -12.56 9.47 -0.40
N ILE A 100 -13.49 9.02 -1.26
CA ILE A 100 -14.49 9.88 -1.88
C ILE A 100 -15.88 9.61 -1.31
N ASP A 101 -16.51 10.66 -0.80
CA ASP A 101 -17.96 10.63 -0.60
C ASP A 101 -18.69 10.84 -1.94
N LEU A 102 -19.35 9.80 -2.45
CA LEU A 102 -20.15 9.86 -3.68
C LEU A 102 -21.53 10.51 -3.45
N GLY A 103 -21.91 10.77 -2.21
CA GLY A 103 -23.15 11.43 -1.84
C GLY A 103 -23.02 12.96 -1.78
N GLY A 104 -23.62 13.53 -0.74
CA GLY A 104 -23.57 14.97 -0.46
C GLY A 104 -24.43 15.83 -1.38
N PRO A 105 -24.22 17.16 -1.40
CA PRO A 105 -25.05 18.09 -2.18
C PRO A 105 -24.90 17.93 -3.71
N TRP A 106 -23.80 17.29 -4.15
CA TRP A 106 -23.53 16.96 -5.55
C TRP A 106 -23.19 15.48 -5.66
N PRO A 107 -24.18 14.59 -5.62
CA PRO A 107 -23.97 13.16 -5.69
C PRO A 107 -23.36 12.76 -7.04
N VAL A 108 -22.49 11.75 -7.00
CA VAL A 108 -21.81 11.24 -8.20
C VAL A 108 -22.27 9.82 -8.48
N VAL A 109 -22.63 9.57 -9.72
CA VAL A 109 -22.94 8.23 -10.22
C VAL A 109 -21.90 7.86 -11.26
N VAL A 110 -21.04 6.91 -10.92
CA VAL A 110 -19.97 6.47 -11.80
C VAL A 110 -20.44 5.29 -12.67
N PRO A 111 -20.57 5.47 -13.99
CA PRO A 111 -20.95 4.39 -14.87
C PRO A 111 -19.92 3.26 -14.88
N GLN A 112 -20.38 2.01 -15.00
CA GLN A 112 -19.50 0.84 -14.96
C GLN A 112 -18.42 0.87 -16.04
N PHE A 113 -18.77 1.32 -17.26
CA PHE A 113 -17.80 1.41 -18.35
C PHE A 113 -16.65 2.40 -18.03
N MET A 114 -16.92 3.49 -17.29
CA MET A 114 -15.89 4.45 -16.90
C MET A 114 -14.88 3.82 -15.93
N LYS A 115 -15.35 3.01 -14.99
CA LYS A 115 -14.50 2.23 -14.08
C LYS A 115 -13.64 1.24 -14.87
N GLN A 116 -14.23 0.57 -15.84
CA GLN A 116 -13.53 -0.38 -16.72
C GLN A 116 -12.45 0.29 -17.55
N VAL A 117 -12.74 1.45 -18.14
CA VAL A 117 -11.75 2.23 -18.91
C VAL A 117 -10.59 2.64 -18.02
N LEU A 118 -10.88 3.14 -16.83
CA LEU A 118 -9.86 3.61 -15.90
C LEU A 118 -8.92 2.47 -15.45
N GLU A 119 -9.47 1.32 -15.07
CA GLU A 119 -8.64 0.17 -14.71
C GLU A 119 -7.88 -0.39 -15.91
N GLN A 120 -8.46 -0.35 -17.12
CA GLN A 120 -7.76 -0.74 -18.33
C GLN A 120 -6.56 0.17 -18.63
N VAL A 121 -6.66 1.48 -18.34
CA VAL A 121 -5.52 2.42 -18.42
C VAL A 121 -4.42 1.99 -17.45
N THR A 122 -4.77 1.63 -16.22
CA THR A 122 -3.81 1.14 -15.23
C THR A 122 -3.11 -0.14 -15.66
N ILE A 123 -3.86 -1.10 -16.21
CA ILE A 123 -3.30 -2.36 -16.72
C ILE A 123 -2.36 -2.08 -17.91
N ALA A 124 -2.77 -1.21 -18.83
CA ALA A 124 -1.93 -0.80 -19.95
C ALA A 124 -0.66 -0.09 -19.50
N ALA A 125 -0.75 0.77 -18.49
CA ALA A 125 0.40 1.44 -17.91
C ALA A 125 1.41 0.45 -17.30
N ARG A 126 0.93 -0.59 -16.59
CA ARG A 126 1.78 -1.65 -16.02
C ARG A 126 2.54 -2.45 -17.06
N THR A 127 2.02 -2.57 -18.26
CA THR A 127 2.62 -3.33 -19.37
C THR A 127 3.34 -2.46 -20.39
N SER A 128 3.27 -1.14 -20.25
CA SER A 128 3.84 -0.17 -21.18
C SER A 128 5.36 -0.16 -21.11
N LYS A 129 6.01 -0.16 -22.27
CA LYS A 129 7.46 0.01 -22.42
C LYS A 129 7.93 1.45 -22.17
N PHE A 130 7.01 2.41 -22.13
CA PHE A 130 7.31 3.83 -21.93
C PHE A 130 7.27 4.25 -20.46
N ILE A 131 6.85 3.35 -19.58
CA ILE A 131 6.81 3.58 -18.14
C ILE A 131 7.90 2.76 -17.47
N ASP A 132 8.66 3.39 -16.59
CA ASP A 132 9.69 2.72 -15.83
C ASP A 132 9.06 1.66 -14.91
N GLN A 133 9.33 0.41 -15.25
CA GLN A 133 8.82 -0.74 -14.50
C GLN A 133 9.49 -0.91 -13.13
N GLN A 134 10.63 -0.25 -12.88
CA GLN A 134 11.29 -0.28 -11.57
C GLN A 134 10.53 0.56 -10.55
N SER A 135 9.93 1.67 -10.99
CA SER A 135 9.05 2.49 -10.16
C SER A 135 7.68 1.81 -9.94
N GLY A 136 7.24 1.01 -10.90
CA GLY A 136 5.99 0.26 -10.88
C GLY A 136 4.74 1.15 -10.93
N VAL A 137 3.66 0.62 -11.49
CA VAL A 137 2.34 1.28 -11.44
C VAL A 137 1.53 0.65 -10.30
N SER A 138 1.57 1.28 -9.14
CA SER A 138 0.91 0.74 -7.94
C SER A 138 -0.62 0.84 -8.01
N ALA A 139 -1.31 0.18 -7.07
CA ALA A 139 -2.76 0.35 -6.92
C ALA A 139 -3.15 1.81 -6.58
N ARG A 140 -2.23 2.58 -5.99
CA ARG A 140 -2.43 4.01 -5.74
C ARG A 140 -2.71 4.81 -7.01
N PHE A 141 -2.16 4.38 -8.14
CA PHE A 141 -2.44 5.01 -9.43
C PHE A 141 -3.91 4.84 -9.84
N SER A 142 -4.49 3.62 -9.72
CA SER A 142 -5.91 3.41 -9.96
C SER A 142 -6.78 4.24 -9.02
N ILE A 143 -6.42 4.28 -7.73
CA ILE A 143 -7.15 5.03 -6.71
C ILE A 143 -7.13 6.52 -7.03
N ALA A 144 -5.95 7.11 -7.25
CA ALA A 144 -5.79 8.52 -7.56
C ALA A 144 -6.53 8.92 -8.86
N ASN A 145 -6.46 8.07 -9.88
CA ASN A 145 -7.18 8.28 -11.13
C ASN A 145 -8.71 8.25 -10.92
N TYR A 146 -9.20 7.32 -10.10
CA TYR A 146 -10.63 7.26 -9.77
C TYR A 146 -11.07 8.53 -9.04
N GLU A 147 -10.31 8.99 -8.06
CA GLU A 147 -10.55 10.23 -7.32
C GLU A 147 -10.54 11.44 -8.25
N THR A 148 -9.53 11.55 -9.13
CA THR A 148 -9.40 12.64 -10.10
C THR A 148 -10.58 12.69 -11.07
N MET A 149 -11.00 11.54 -11.60
CA MET A 149 -12.16 11.44 -12.50
C MET A 149 -13.44 11.90 -11.81
N VAL A 150 -13.69 11.46 -10.58
CA VAL A 150 -14.87 11.84 -9.79
C VAL A 150 -14.84 13.34 -9.47
N ALA A 151 -13.68 13.87 -9.07
CA ALA A 151 -13.52 15.29 -8.76
C ALA A 151 -13.76 16.17 -10.00
N SER A 152 -13.23 15.77 -11.18
CA SER A 152 -13.47 16.46 -12.44
C SER A 152 -14.94 16.48 -12.82
N ALA A 153 -15.61 15.33 -12.76
CA ALA A 153 -17.04 15.22 -13.03
C ALA A 153 -17.88 16.11 -12.10
N ARG A 154 -17.55 16.10 -10.80
CA ARG A 154 -18.23 16.94 -9.80
C ARG A 154 -18.01 18.42 -10.08
N GLN A 155 -16.79 18.83 -10.39
CA GLN A 155 -16.45 20.23 -10.72
C GLN A 155 -17.24 20.71 -11.95
N ARG A 156 -17.31 19.88 -13.00
CA ARG A 156 -18.09 20.16 -14.21
C ARG A 156 -19.57 20.27 -13.87
N ALA A 157 -20.11 19.33 -13.10
CA ALA A 157 -21.51 19.29 -12.73
C ALA A 157 -21.93 20.54 -11.91
N VAL A 158 -21.08 21.00 -11.00
CA VAL A 158 -21.30 22.27 -10.27
C VAL A 158 -21.39 23.46 -11.23
N ARG A 159 -20.48 23.54 -12.21
CA ARG A 159 -20.47 24.63 -13.18
C ARG A 159 -21.70 24.63 -14.10
N LEU A 160 -22.20 23.46 -14.45
CA LEU A 160 -23.30 23.29 -15.38
C LEU A 160 -24.67 23.11 -14.72
N GLY A 161 -24.72 23.02 -13.38
CA GLY A 161 -25.94 22.76 -12.65
C GLY A 161 -26.49 21.32 -12.83
N GLU A 162 -25.64 20.36 -13.23
CA GLU A 162 -26.04 18.97 -13.47
C GLU A 162 -26.15 18.20 -12.16
N ARG A 163 -27.24 17.45 -11.95
CA ARG A 163 -27.43 16.54 -10.80
C ARG A 163 -28.14 15.26 -11.26
N PRO A 164 -27.58 14.08 -10.94
CA PRO A 164 -26.27 13.82 -10.33
C PRO A 164 -25.09 14.15 -11.28
N ALA A 165 -23.89 14.30 -10.71
CA ALA A 165 -22.68 14.37 -11.50
C ALA A 165 -22.36 12.97 -12.05
N VAL A 166 -22.16 12.88 -13.37
CA VAL A 166 -21.81 11.60 -14.04
C VAL A 166 -20.50 11.79 -14.79
N PRO A 167 -19.44 11.02 -14.45
CA PRO A 167 -18.19 11.06 -15.19
C PRO A 167 -18.37 10.78 -16.68
N ARG A 168 -17.69 11.58 -17.50
CA ARG A 168 -17.68 11.48 -18.97
C ARG A 168 -16.27 11.21 -19.47
N ILE A 169 -16.12 10.79 -20.71
CA ILE A 169 -14.80 10.55 -21.34
C ILE A 169 -13.92 11.80 -21.27
N SER A 170 -14.51 13.00 -21.40
CA SER A 170 -13.80 14.26 -21.24
C SER A 170 -13.13 14.45 -19.88
N ASP A 171 -13.69 13.84 -18.84
CA ASP A 171 -13.13 13.93 -17.48
C ASP A 171 -11.86 13.08 -17.30
N LEU A 172 -11.61 12.12 -18.23
CA LEU A 172 -10.38 11.34 -18.24
C LEU A 172 -9.16 12.14 -18.75
N GLY A 173 -9.38 13.27 -19.41
CA GLY A 173 -8.27 14.14 -19.86
C GLY A 173 -7.38 14.65 -18.73
N HIS A 174 -7.89 14.67 -17.50
CA HIS A 174 -7.13 15.10 -16.32
C HIS A 174 -6.24 13.98 -15.71
N LEU A 175 -6.39 12.73 -16.17
CA LEU A 175 -5.55 11.62 -15.67
C LEU A 175 -4.09 11.73 -16.14
N ALA A 176 -3.83 12.46 -17.20
CA ALA A 176 -2.48 12.66 -17.71
C ALA A 176 -1.61 13.59 -16.84
N THR A 177 -2.19 14.21 -15.81
CA THR A 177 -1.52 15.16 -14.92
C THR A 177 -1.38 14.63 -13.48
N SER A 178 -1.83 13.41 -13.23
CA SER A 178 -1.74 12.74 -11.92
C SER A 178 -0.50 11.87 -11.78
#